data_2fb619a3a482f5004e5074c0bd9b6298
#
_entry.id   2fb619a3a482f5004e5074c0bd9b6298
#
_cell.length_a   1.000
_cell.length_b   1.000
_cell.length_c   1.000
_cell.angle_alpha   90.00
_cell.angle_beta   90.00
_cell.angle_gamma   90.00
#
_symmetry.space_group_name_H-M   'P 1'
#
loop_
_entity.id
_entity.type
_entity.pdbx_description
1 polymer ?
#
loop_
_entity_poly.entity_id
_entity_poly.type
_entity_poly.pdbx_seq_one_letter_code
_entity_poly.pdbx_strand_id
1 'polypeptide(L)'
;MADPIRTEPIGDVEDASALEPFQLGFMCGIEVHQQLATGKLHSRQPGVLYDVTIDTVPEQWNRYQRRLRAARGEGGAIDIAARFESRRNRSFVYVQSPNSGLIELDEQPPLPLDKQAVSIALTVSALLEAKPVSLLQTMRKTVVDGSNTSGFQRTSLVSTDGVLQTETGPVGVDVLCLEEDSARKLDTISTGNGEQVIYNLDRLGLPLIEIATAPGCPDSRTCKRNFDGTRKMLASNPSSS
;
A
#
# COMPACT_ATOMS: atom_id res chain seq x y z
N MET A 1 2.39 -31.26 -14.85
CA MET A 1 3.47 -30.64 -15.65
C MET A 1 2.93 -29.28 -16.07
N ALA A 2 3.53 -28.20 -15.60
CA ALA A 2 3.14 -26.86 -16.04
C ALA A 2 3.58 -26.69 -17.51
N ASP A 3 2.68 -26.23 -18.37
CA ASP A 3 3.02 -25.89 -19.76
C ASP A 3 4.13 -24.82 -19.78
N PRO A 4 5.10 -24.94 -20.68
CA PRO A 4 6.17 -23.96 -20.78
C PRO A 4 5.57 -22.59 -21.15
N ILE A 5 5.96 -21.57 -20.41
CA ILE A 5 5.64 -20.17 -20.70
C ILE A 5 5.99 -19.92 -22.19
N ARG A 6 4.99 -19.57 -22.99
CA ARG A 6 5.20 -19.18 -24.39
C ARG A 6 6.13 -17.96 -24.44
N THR A 7 7.29 -18.11 -25.03
CA THR A 7 8.30 -17.06 -25.20
C THR A 7 8.19 -16.31 -26.53
N GLU A 8 7.22 -16.67 -27.37
CA GLU A 8 7.00 -15.97 -28.64
C GLU A 8 6.12 -14.76 -28.45
N PRO A 9 6.47 -13.60 -29.02
CA PRO A 9 5.61 -12.45 -29.01
C PRO A 9 4.30 -12.82 -29.70
N ILE A 10 3.19 -12.62 -29.01
CA ILE A 10 1.86 -12.63 -29.60
C ILE A 10 1.88 -11.50 -30.63
N GLY A 11 1.74 -11.84 -31.93
CA GLY A 11 1.96 -10.96 -33.07
C GLY A 11 1.41 -9.53 -32.96
N ASP A 12 1.67 -8.69 -33.94
CA ASP A 12 1.27 -7.28 -33.95
C ASP A 12 -0.16 -7.09 -33.48
N VAL A 13 -0.29 -6.53 -32.25
CA VAL A 13 -1.57 -6.27 -31.61
C VAL A 13 -2.06 -4.91 -32.08
N GLU A 14 -2.38 -4.79 -33.37
CA GLU A 14 -3.05 -3.58 -33.89
C GLU A 14 -4.49 -3.44 -33.40
N ASP A 15 -5.12 -4.53 -32.98
CA ASP A 15 -6.46 -4.52 -32.40
C ASP A 15 -6.57 -5.43 -31.17
N ALA A 16 -6.27 -4.85 -29.99
CA ALA A 16 -6.41 -5.55 -28.73
C ALA A 16 -7.86 -5.94 -28.39
N SER A 17 -8.86 -5.35 -29.07
CA SER A 17 -10.28 -5.67 -28.88
C SER A 17 -10.68 -7.02 -29.47
N ALA A 18 -9.90 -7.55 -30.42
CA ALA A 18 -10.11 -8.85 -31.04
C ALA A 18 -9.56 -10.03 -30.23
N LEU A 19 -8.81 -9.77 -29.15
CA LEU A 19 -8.23 -10.81 -28.32
C LEU A 19 -9.24 -11.32 -27.31
N GLU A 20 -9.56 -12.62 -27.36
CA GLU A 20 -10.37 -13.29 -26.34
C GLU A 20 -9.50 -13.60 -25.12
N PRO A 21 -9.75 -12.96 -23.95
CA PRO A 21 -8.90 -13.12 -22.75
C PRO A 21 -8.72 -14.58 -22.33
N PHE A 22 -9.76 -15.39 -22.46
CA PHE A 22 -9.74 -16.80 -22.11
C PHE A 22 -8.77 -17.60 -23.00
N GLN A 23 -8.72 -17.31 -24.31
CA GLN A 23 -7.81 -17.99 -25.25
C GLN A 23 -6.35 -17.61 -25.00
N LEU A 24 -6.12 -16.42 -24.44
CA LEU A 24 -4.78 -15.96 -24.04
C LEU A 24 -4.34 -16.52 -22.67
N GLY A 25 -5.20 -17.26 -21.97
CA GLY A 25 -4.94 -17.68 -20.61
C GLY A 25 -4.87 -16.51 -19.62
N PHE A 26 -5.61 -15.42 -19.90
CA PHE A 26 -5.62 -14.25 -19.03
C PHE A 26 -6.15 -14.64 -17.65
N MET A 27 -5.37 -14.32 -16.62
CA MET A 27 -5.77 -14.41 -15.22
C MET A 27 -5.24 -13.19 -14.47
N CYS A 28 -6.09 -12.60 -13.64
CA CYS A 28 -5.66 -11.53 -12.74
C CYS A 28 -6.27 -11.70 -11.35
N GLY A 29 -5.57 -11.17 -10.37
CA GLY A 29 -6.07 -10.92 -9.03
C GLY A 29 -6.33 -9.43 -8.83
N ILE A 30 -6.95 -9.11 -7.71
CA ILE A 30 -7.26 -7.73 -7.30
C ILE A 30 -6.62 -7.48 -5.94
N GLU A 31 -6.00 -6.32 -5.80
CA GLU A 31 -5.53 -5.80 -4.53
C GLU A 31 -6.41 -4.60 -4.14
N VAL A 32 -6.94 -4.64 -2.94
CA VAL A 32 -7.83 -3.59 -2.40
C VAL A 32 -7.25 -3.06 -1.10
N HIS A 33 -7.11 -1.74 -1.02
CA HIS A 33 -6.71 -1.05 0.20
C HIS A 33 -7.89 -0.31 0.81
N GLN A 34 -8.09 -0.47 2.11
CA GLN A 34 -9.07 0.26 2.89
C GLN A 34 -8.41 0.90 4.10
N GLN A 35 -8.41 2.25 4.14
CA GLN A 35 -7.95 3.00 5.31
C GLN A 35 -8.95 2.84 6.46
N LEU A 36 -8.44 2.75 7.69
CA LEU A 36 -9.25 2.62 8.89
C LEU A 36 -9.40 3.97 9.60
N ALA A 37 -10.60 4.24 10.12
CA ALA A 37 -10.91 5.43 10.92
C ALA A 37 -10.47 5.25 12.38
N THR A 38 -9.17 5.00 12.59
CA THR A 38 -8.55 4.86 13.92
C THR A 38 -7.41 5.86 14.10
N GLY A 39 -6.72 5.83 15.24
CA GLY A 39 -5.40 6.46 15.36
C GLY A 39 -4.36 5.77 14.48
N LYS A 40 -3.18 6.36 14.37
CA LYS A 40 -2.07 5.81 13.60
C LYS A 40 -1.55 4.50 14.18
N LEU A 41 -1.16 3.58 13.30
CA LEU A 41 -0.88 2.18 13.62
C LEU A 41 0.24 2.01 14.66
N HIS A 42 1.32 2.80 14.55
CA HIS A 42 2.52 2.64 15.36
C HIS A 42 2.90 3.84 16.21
N SER A 43 2.13 4.95 16.17
CA SER A 43 2.44 6.17 16.94
C SER A 43 1.34 6.60 17.88
N ARG A 44 0.12 6.10 17.71
CA ARG A 44 -1.08 6.54 18.46
C ARG A 44 -1.46 8.00 18.22
N GLN A 45 -0.86 8.65 17.22
CA GLN A 45 -1.29 9.97 16.79
C GLN A 45 -2.71 9.92 16.21
N PRO A 46 -3.48 11.02 16.28
CA PRO A 46 -4.82 11.04 15.72
C PRO A 46 -4.85 10.73 14.22
N GLY A 47 -5.86 9.97 13.79
CA GLY A 47 -6.09 9.62 12.39
C GLY A 47 -6.77 10.74 11.60
N VAL A 48 -6.24 11.96 11.65
CA VAL A 48 -6.81 13.14 11.00
C VAL A 48 -6.06 13.44 9.71
N LEU A 49 -6.80 13.64 8.62
CA LEU A 49 -6.26 14.17 7.37
C LEU A 49 -6.53 15.68 7.29
N TYR A 50 -5.50 16.44 6.96
CA TYR A 50 -5.61 17.89 6.77
C TYR A 50 -5.76 18.19 5.28
N ASP A 51 -6.82 18.92 4.92
CA ASP A 51 -7.05 19.34 3.53
C ASP A 51 -6.15 20.53 3.15
N VAL A 52 -4.85 20.24 3.01
CA VAL A 52 -3.85 21.24 2.62
C VAL A 52 -3.23 20.87 1.28
N THR A 53 -2.93 21.91 0.51
CA THR A 53 -2.11 21.87 -0.71
C THR A 53 -0.76 22.50 -0.44
N ILE A 54 0.14 22.51 -1.42
CA ILE A 54 1.45 23.16 -1.28
C ILE A 54 1.30 24.67 -0.96
N ASP A 55 0.27 25.32 -1.50
CA ASP A 55 0.03 26.76 -1.33
C ASP A 55 -0.68 27.10 -0.01
N THR A 56 -1.35 26.12 0.61
CA THR A 56 -2.15 26.32 1.83
C THR A 56 -1.53 25.69 3.08
N VAL A 57 -0.37 25.03 2.94
CA VAL A 57 0.38 24.49 4.08
C VAL A 57 0.74 25.62 5.04
N PRO A 58 0.31 25.57 6.33
CA PRO A 58 0.64 26.58 7.31
C PRO A 58 2.16 26.79 7.44
N GLU A 59 2.61 28.04 7.48
CA GLU A 59 4.05 28.38 7.57
C GLU A 59 4.70 27.86 8.84
N GLN A 60 3.95 27.76 9.94
CA GLN A 60 4.40 27.25 11.23
C GLN A 60 4.63 25.73 11.26
N TRP A 61 4.21 24.98 10.23
CA TRP A 61 4.50 23.56 10.17
C TRP A 61 5.96 23.34 9.78
N ASN A 62 6.66 22.51 10.57
CA ASN A 62 8.06 22.20 10.29
C ASN A 62 8.21 21.47 8.95
N ARG A 63 9.32 21.73 8.28
CA ARG A 63 9.69 21.09 7.01
C ARG A 63 11.08 20.50 7.14
N TYR A 64 11.21 19.22 6.80
CA TYR A 64 12.47 18.48 6.87
C TYR A 64 12.88 18.03 5.48
N GLN A 65 14.09 18.35 5.07
CA GLN A 65 14.61 17.90 3.78
C GLN A 65 15.51 16.69 3.99
N ARG A 66 15.28 15.65 3.20
CA ARG A 66 16.10 14.43 3.19
C ARG A 66 16.46 14.03 1.76
N ARG A 67 17.56 13.27 1.63
CA ARG A 67 17.95 12.60 0.39
C ARG A 67 18.02 11.11 0.64
N LEU A 68 17.51 10.33 -0.33
CA LEU A 68 17.61 8.88 -0.27
C LEU A 68 19.10 8.48 -0.34
N ARG A 69 19.53 7.69 0.62
CA ARG A 69 20.81 6.99 0.58
C ARG A 69 20.52 5.51 0.42
N ALA A 70 20.84 4.95 -0.76
CA ALA A 70 20.71 3.53 -1.00
C ALA A 70 21.65 2.77 -0.04
N ALA A 71 21.07 2.14 0.98
CA ALA A 71 21.83 1.31 1.92
C ALA A 71 22.17 -0.05 1.29
N ARG A 72 23.30 -0.63 1.70
CA ARG A 72 23.61 -2.03 1.38
C ARG A 72 22.87 -2.93 2.36
N GLY A 73 22.21 -3.97 1.82
CA GLY A 73 21.65 -5.03 2.64
C GLY A 73 22.74 -5.89 3.32
N GLU A 74 22.33 -6.81 4.17
CA GLU A 74 23.24 -7.72 4.90
C GLU A 74 24.18 -8.50 3.98
N GLY A 75 23.71 -8.88 2.76
CA GLY A 75 24.51 -9.52 1.73
C GLY A 75 25.42 -8.57 0.92
N GLY A 76 25.56 -7.30 1.32
CA GLY A 76 26.38 -6.30 0.63
C GLY A 76 25.80 -5.76 -0.68
N ALA A 77 24.68 -6.28 -1.15
CA ALA A 77 23.99 -5.82 -2.34
C ALA A 77 23.11 -4.59 -2.05
N ILE A 78 23.05 -3.68 -3.00
CA ILE A 78 22.07 -2.58 -2.99
C ILE A 78 20.85 -3.03 -3.77
N ASP A 79 19.66 -2.81 -3.20
CA ASP A 79 18.41 -3.05 -3.90
C ASP A 79 18.37 -2.34 -5.26
N ILE A 80 17.89 -3.03 -6.31
CA ILE A 80 17.91 -2.53 -7.69
C ILE A 80 17.08 -1.26 -7.83
N ALA A 81 15.89 -1.21 -7.21
CA ALA A 81 15.01 -0.04 -7.25
C ALA A 81 15.63 1.14 -6.48
N ALA A 82 16.24 0.89 -5.31
CA ALA A 82 16.95 1.91 -4.55
C ALA A 82 18.17 2.47 -5.29
N ARG A 83 18.90 1.61 -6.04
CA ARG A 83 20.00 2.03 -6.91
C ARG A 83 19.52 2.89 -8.08
N PHE A 84 18.41 2.51 -8.70
CA PHE A 84 17.81 3.27 -9.78
C PHE A 84 17.32 4.64 -9.30
N GLU A 85 16.60 4.69 -8.19
CA GLU A 85 16.07 5.93 -7.62
C GLU A 85 17.20 6.88 -7.18
N SER A 86 18.29 6.37 -6.63
CA SER A 86 19.45 7.20 -6.21
C SER A 86 20.10 7.94 -7.38
N ARG A 87 19.94 7.48 -8.62
CA ARG A 87 20.45 8.13 -9.83
C ARG A 87 19.58 9.31 -10.31
N ARG A 88 18.33 9.40 -9.83
CA ARG A 88 17.37 10.42 -10.27
C ARG A 88 17.62 11.79 -9.64
N ASN A 89 18.61 11.92 -8.77
CA ASN A 89 18.96 13.16 -8.04
C ASN A 89 17.73 13.83 -7.41
N ARG A 90 16.94 13.03 -6.67
CA ARG A 90 15.77 13.48 -5.94
C ARG A 90 16.10 13.85 -4.51
N SER A 91 15.43 14.89 -4.03
CA SER A 91 15.31 15.21 -2.60
C SER A 91 13.85 15.17 -2.18
N PHE A 92 13.61 14.88 -0.91
CA PHE A 92 12.29 14.79 -0.33
C PHE A 92 12.14 15.84 0.75
N VAL A 93 11.02 16.57 0.74
CA VAL A 93 10.63 17.50 1.80
C VAL A 93 9.43 16.94 2.51
N TYR A 94 9.54 16.75 3.80
CA TYR A 94 8.47 16.27 4.67
C TYR A 94 7.89 17.41 5.47
N VAL A 95 6.61 17.66 5.28
CA VAL A 95 5.82 18.62 6.04
C VAL A 95 5.24 17.90 7.24
N GLN A 96 5.63 18.33 8.43
CA GLN A 96 5.17 17.78 9.69
C GLN A 96 3.84 18.43 10.10
N SER A 97 2.75 17.71 9.87
CA SER A 97 1.41 18.10 10.35
C SER A 97 1.28 17.89 11.87
N PRO A 98 0.27 18.50 12.53
CA PRO A 98 0.07 18.40 13.98
C PRO A 98 -0.09 16.98 14.51
N ASN A 99 -0.54 16.03 13.67
CA ASN A 99 -0.66 14.61 14.01
C ASN A 99 0.54 13.77 13.57
N SER A 100 1.70 14.39 13.42
CA SER A 100 2.94 13.71 13.04
C SER A 100 4.02 13.98 14.06
N GLY A 101 4.53 12.90 14.66
CA GLY A 101 5.56 12.95 15.69
C GLY A 101 6.91 12.39 15.21
N LEU A 102 7.74 12.00 16.18
CA LEU A 102 9.08 11.48 15.91
C LEU A 102 9.04 10.09 15.21
N ILE A 103 7.98 9.32 15.41
CA ILE A 103 7.82 8.01 14.74
C ILE A 103 7.61 8.22 13.24
N GLU A 104 6.74 9.17 12.85
CA GLU A 104 6.51 9.52 11.45
C GLU A 104 7.74 10.17 10.79
N LEU A 105 8.62 10.77 11.58
CA LEU A 105 9.91 11.31 11.12
C LEU A 105 11.03 10.27 11.09
N ASP A 106 10.76 9.02 11.49
CA ASP A 106 11.77 7.96 11.65
C ASP A 106 12.89 8.32 12.63
N GLU A 107 12.57 9.09 13.68
CA GLU A 107 13.48 9.55 14.73
C GLU A 107 13.23 8.84 16.09
N GLN A 108 12.21 7.96 16.13
CA GLN A 108 11.86 7.18 17.31
C GLN A 108 11.39 5.78 16.89
N PRO A 109 11.71 4.71 17.67
CA PRO A 109 11.20 3.37 17.43
C PRO A 109 9.65 3.32 17.44
N PRO A 110 9.03 2.51 16.56
CA PRO A 110 7.59 2.37 16.51
C PRO A 110 7.03 1.70 17.78
N LEU A 111 5.82 2.06 18.15
CA LEU A 111 5.03 1.32 19.14
C LEU A 111 4.50 0.01 18.55
N PRO A 112 4.08 -0.96 19.36
CA PRO A 112 3.34 -2.14 18.90
C PRO A 112 2.10 -1.74 18.10
N LEU A 113 1.59 -2.65 17.27
CA LEU A 113 0.36 -2.47 16.48
C LEU A 113 -0.79 -1.93 17.34
N ASP A 114 -1.56 -1.01 16.78
CA ASP A 114 -2.77 -0.49 17.42
C ASP A 114 -3.80 -1.61 17.59
N LYS A 115 -4.30 -1.78 18.81
CA LYS A 115 -5.22 -2.87 19.15
C LYS A 115 -6.57 -2.76 18.44
N GLN A 116 -7.07 -1.53 18.23
CA GLN A 116 -8.32 -1.30 17.53
C GLN A 116 -8.17 -1.67 16.06
N ALA A 117 -7.09 -1.24 15.40
CA ALA A 117 -6.80 -1.61 14.03
C ALA A 117 -6.66 -3.13 13.85
N VAL A 118 -5.96 -3.81 14.76
CA VAL A 118 -5.87 -5.29 14.76
C VAL A 118 -7.24 -5.94 14.93
N SER A 119 -8.08 -5.43 15.84
CA SER A 119 -9.43 -5.98 16.05
C SER A 119 -10.29 -5.84 14.80
N ILE A 120 -10.22 -4.72 14.10
CA ILE A 120 -10.93 -4.50 12.83
C ILE A 120 -10.42 -5.47 11.76
N ALA A 121 -9.10 -5.60 11.62
CA ALA A 121 -8.50 -6.52 10.64
C ALA A 121 -8.91 -7.99 10.90
N LEU A 122 -8.97 -8.42 12.16
CA LEU A 122 -9.48 -9.75 12.52
C LEU A 122 -10.98 -9.91 12.25
N THR A 123 -11.77 -8.84 12.43
CA THR A 123 -13.20 -8.87 12.06
C THR A 123 -13.38 -9.05 10.56
N VAL A 124 -12.61 -8.31 9.75
CA VAL A 124 -12.62 -8.47 8.29
C VAL A 124 -12.15 -9.87 7.89
N SER A 125 -11.11 -10.38 8.55
CA SER A 125 -10.64 -11.76 8.36
C SER A 125 -11.75 -12.80 8.60
N ALA A 126 -12.52 -12.63 9.67
CA ALA A 126 -13.65 -13.51 9.99
C ALA A 126 -14.78 -13.41 8.94
N LEU A 127 -15.08 -12.21 8.43
CA LEU A 127 -16.06 -12.00 7.36
C LEU A 127 -15.66 -12.67 6.04
N LEU A 128 -14.36 -12.80 5.81
CA LEU A 128 -13.79 -13.47 4.64
C LEU A 128 -13.57 -14.98 4.89
N GLU A 129 -13.98 -15.51 6.04
CA GLU A 129 -13.71 -16.90 6.43
C GLU A 129 -12.21 -17.27 6.34
N ALA A 130 -11.33 -16.27 6.44
CA ALA A 130 -9.88 -16.42 6.32
C ALA A 130 -9.28 -17.01 7.60
N LYS A 131 -8.12 -17.66 7.48
CA LYS A 131 -7.40 -18.29 8.59
C LYS A 131 -6.42 -17.31 9.22
N PRO A 132 -6.65 -16.81 10.45
CA PRO A 132 -5.71 -15.95 11.13
C PRO A 132 -4.36 -16.63 11.36
N VAL A 133 -3.29 -15.86 11.23
CA VAL A 133 -1.95 -16.36 11.58
C VAL A 133 -1.78 -16.49 13.10
N SER A 134 -0.94 -17.40 13.54
CA SER A 134 -0.67 -17.61 14.97
C SER A 134 0.19 -16.51 15.61
N LEU A 135 0.92 -15.74 14.79
CA LEU A 135 1.79 -14.65 15.22
C LEU A 135 1.76 -13.51 14.21
N LEU A 136 1.41 -12.31 14.68
CA LEU A 136 1.53 -11.08 13.89
C LEU A 136 2.98 -10.60 13.94
N GLN A 137 3.67 -10.72 12.82
CA GLN A 137 5.03 -10.22 12.65
C GLN A 137 5.03 -9.07 11.65
N THR A 138 5.52 -7.91 12.07
CA THR A 138 5.67 -6.76 11.19
C THR A 138 6.89 -6.92 10.30
N MET A 139 6.67 -6.86 9.01
CA MET A 139 7.69 -6.91 7.96
C MET A 139 7.99 -5.51 7.42
N ARG A 140 9.10 -5.38 6.70
CA ARG A 140 9.52 -4.13 6.03
C ARG A 140 9.39 -4.29 4.52
N LYS A 141 8.33 -3.71 3.95
CA LYS A 141 8.11 -3.65 2.49
C LYS A 141 8.85 -2.43 1.95
N THR A 142 9.95 -2.62 1.22
CA THR A 142 10.82 -1.54 0.75
C THR A 142 10.06 -0.52 -0.09
N VAL A 143 10.22 0.77 0.22
CA VAL A 143 9.64 1.91 -0.50
C VAL A 143 10.75 2.91 -0.84
N VAL A 144 10.93 3.20 -2.12
CA VAL A 144 12.07 4.00 -2.61
C VAL A 144 11.69 5.38 -3.14
N ASP A 145 10.40 5.67 -3.27
CA ASP A 145 9.90 6.94 -3.82
C ASP A 145 9.87 8.10 -2.80
N GLY A 146 10.26 7.84 -1.55
CA GLY A 146 10.27 8.81 -0.47
C GLY A 146 8.95 8.95 0.28
N SER A 147 7.88 8.26 -0.12
CA SER A 147 6.57 8.36 0.54
C SER A 147 6.55 7.78 1.96
N ASN A 148 7.54 6.99 2.34
CA ASN A 148 7.79 6.54 3.71
C ASN A 148 9.15 7.06 4.18
N THR A 149 9.18 7.82 5.26
CA THR A 149 10.39 8.43 5.83
C THR A 149 11.45 7.41 6.22
N SER A 150 11.03 6.22 6.63
CA SER A 150 11.90 5.08 6.98
C SER A 150 12.48 4.34 5.76
N GLY A 151 11.97 4.62 4.53
CA GLY A 151 12.34 3.87 3.33
C GLY A 151 11.66 2.50 3.20
N PHE A 152 10.69 2.19 4.04
CA PHE A 152 9.87 0.98 3.98
C PHE A 152 8.50 1.24 4.59
N GLN A 153 7.52 0.43 4.17
CA GLN A 153 6.18 0.36 4.74
C GLN A 153 6.11 -0.83 5.70
N ARG A 154 5.65 -0.60 6.93
CA ARG A 154 5.43 -1.67 7.91
C ARG A 154 4.16 -2.40 7.55
N THR A 155 4.28 -3.70 7.28
CA THR A 155 3.21 -4.59 6.82
C THR A 155 3.16 -5.83 7.71
N SER A 156 1.98 -6.17 8.22
CA SER A 156 1.77 -7.36 9.04
C SER A 156 0.74 -8.27 8.38
N LEU A 157 1.11 -9.52 8.07
CA LEU A 157 0.16 -10.53 7.63
C LEU A 157 -0.79 -10.87 8.78
N VAL A 158 -2.09 -10.78 8.53
CA VAL A 158 -3.14 -11.07 9.54
C VAL A 158 -3.80 -12.41 9.29
N SER A 159 -4.14 -12.72 8.05
CA SER A 159 -4.78 -14.00 7.69
C SER A 159 -4.52 -14.38 6.23
N THR A 160 -4.78 -15.65 5.92
CA THR A 160 -4.65 -16.27 4.60
C THR A 160 -5.87 -17.13 4.28
N ASP A 161 -5.95 -17.62 3.05
CA ASP A 161 -6.93 -18.63 2.61
C ASP A 161 -8.37 -18.22 2.90
N GLY A 162 -8.73 -16.97 2.59
CA GLY A 162 -10.09 -16.47 2.72
C GLY A 162 -10.93 -16.69 1.46
N VAL A 163 -12.23 -16.41 1.57
CA VAL A 163 -13.18 -16.46 0.46
C VAL A 163 -14.08 -15.23 0.51
N LEU A 164 -14.17 -14.54 -0.61
CA LEU A 164 -15.14 -13.47 -0.83
C LEU A 164 -16.29 -14.00 -1.67
N GLN A 165 -17.52 -13.96 -1.14
CA GLN A 165 -18.72 -14.29 -1.92
C GLN A 165 -19.11 -13.11 -2.80
N THR A 166 -19.18 -13.31 -4.11
CA THR A 166 -19.57 -12.29 -5.09
C THR A 166 -20.76 -12.74 -5.93
N GLU A 167 -21.35 -11.81 -6.66
CA GLU A 167 -22.45 -12.10 -7.60
C GLU A 167 -22.03 -13.07 -8.72
N THR A 168 -20.74 -13.14 -9.01
CA THR A 168 -20.17 -14.02 -10.04
C THR A 168 -19.65 -15.37 -9.49
N GLY A 169 -19.81 -15.59 -8.19
CA GLY A 169 -19.34 -16.78 -7.47
C GLY A 169 -18.24 -16.45 -6.43
N PRO A 170 -17.75 -17.46 -5.74
CA PRO A 170 -16.70 -17.28 -4.72
C PRO A 170 -15.37 -16.90 -5.35
N VAL A 171 -14.68 -15.94 -4.74
CA VAL A 171 -13.33 -15.50 -5.10
C VAL A 171 -12.39 -15.80 -3.94
N GLY A 172 -11.32 -16.53 -4.19
CA GLY A 172 -10.30 -16.79 -3.19
C GLY A 172 -9.60 -15.50 -2.76
N VAL A 173 -9.28 -15.39 -1.48
CA VAL A 173 -8.46 -14.33 -0.92
C VAL A 173 -7.17 -14.95 -0.40
N ASP A 174 -6.05 -14.63 -1.04
CA ASP A 174 -4.75 -15.20 -0.68
C ASP A 174 -4.27 -14.65 0.66
N VAL A 175 -4.31 -13.33 0.82
CA VAL A 175 -3.81 -12.65 2.01
C VAL A 175 -4.68 -11.47 2.42
N LEU A 176 -4.73 -11.24 3.73
CA LEU A 176 -5.16 -9.99 4.36
C LEU A 176 -4.00 -9.47 5.22
N CYS A 177 -3.56 -8.26 4.91
CA CYS A 177 -2.50 -7.58 5.64
C CYS A 177 -3.03 -6.33 6.36
N LEU A 178 -2.37 -5.97 7.46
CA LEU A 178 -2.52 -4.70 8.15
C LEU A 178 -1.23 -3.91 7.95
N GLU A 179 -1.34 -2.76 7.31
CA GLU A 179 -0.22 -1.92 6.89
C GLU A 179 -0.33 -0.50 7.44
N GLU A 180 0.77 0.24 7.39
CA GLU A 180 0.75 1.70 7.55
C GLU A 180 0.62 2.38 6.18
N ASP A 181 -0.25 3.39 6.07
CA ASP A 181 -0.37 4.19 4.86
C ASP A 181 0.87 5.07 4.66
N SER A 182 1.15 5.41 3.42
CA SER A 182 2.27 6.27 3.02
C SER A 182 1.91 7.76 3.15
N ALA A 183 2.92 8.62 3.21
CA ALA A 183 2.75 10.06 3.22
C ALA A 183 2.04 10.55 1.94
N ARG A 184 1.26 11.62 2.08
CA ARG A 184 0.52 12.22 0.99
C ARG A 184 1.42 13.18 0.21
N LYS A 185 1.62 12.90 -1.07
CA LYS A 185 2.36 13.78 -1.96
C LYS A 185 1.55 15.06 -2.20
N LEU A 186 2.19 16.21 -1.93
CA LEU A 186 1.63 17.53 -2.20
C LEU A 186 2.06 18.05 -3.56
N ASP A 187 3.36 17.95 -3.88
CA ASP A 187 3.90 18.50 -5.11
C ASP A 187 5.22 17.85 -5.53
N THR A 188 5.67 18.17 -6.75
CA THR A 188 7.01 17.87 -7.25
C THR A 188 7.56 19.11 -7.97
N ILE A 189 8.62 19.68 -7.43
CA ILE A 189 9.26 20.88 -7.93
C ILE A 189 10.54 20.49 -8.68
N SER A 190 10.66 20.92 -9.94
CA SER A 190 11.92 20.80 -10.69
C SER A 190 12.90 21.86 -10.19
N THR A 191 14.09 21.42 -9.80
CA THR A 191 15.20 22.30 -9.40
C THR A 191 16.31 22.21 -10.44
N GLY A 192 17.19 23.20 -10.52
CA GLY A 192 18.31 23.19 -11.48
C GLY A 192 19.23 21.96 -11.34
N ASN A 193 19.14 21.22 -10.24
CA ASN A 193 19.97 20.05 -9.92
C ASN A 193 19.16 18.76 -9.72
N GLY A 194 17.89 18.67 -10.14
CA GLY A 194 17.05 17.49 -9.98
C GLY A 194 15.61 17.82 -9.57
N GLU A 195 14.94 16.86 -8.93
CA GLU A 195 13.56 16.99 -8.47
C GLU A 195 13.48 17.07 -6.94
N GLN A 196 12.57 17.88 -6.44
CA GLN A 196 12.19 17.90 -5.03
C GLN A 196 10.73 17.48 -4.90
N VAL A 197 10.49 16.35 -4.23
CA VAL A 197 9.14 15.84 -3.96
C VAL A 197 8.73 16.24 -2.55
N ILE A 198 7.54 16.83 -2.42
CA ILE A 198 7.02 17.35 -1.16
C ILE A 198 5.89 16.45 -0.67
N TYR A 199 6.03 15.94 0.55
CA TYR A 199 5.08 15.07 1.21
C TYR A 199 4.53 15.71 2.48
N ASN A 200 3.21 15.54 2.73
CA ASN A 200 2.60 15.80 4.03
C ASN A 200 2.53 14.49 4.82
N LEU A 201 2.97 14.53 6.07
CA LEU A 201 3.02 13.36 6.96
C LEU A 201 1.69 13.05 7.65
N ASP A 202 0.62 13.80 7.39
CA ASP A 202 -0.68 13.60 8.03
C ASP A 202 -1.23 12.19 7.85
N ARG A 203 -1.06 11.62 6.66
CA ARG A 203 -1.53 10.28 6.29
C ARG A 203 -0.55 9.17 6.68
N LEU A 204 0.75 9.46 6.75
CA LEU A 204 1.77 8.46 7.09
C LEU A 204 1.46 7.78 8.41
N GLY A 205 1.41 6.46 8.38
CA GLY A 205 1.15 5.64 9.54
C GLY A 205 -0.32 5.39 9.87
N LEU A 206 -1.29 5.90 9.08
CA LEU A 206 -2.68 5.48 9.21
C LEU A 206 -2.82 4.00 8.87
N PRO A 207 -3.63 3.24 9.62
CA PRO A 207 -3.80 1.82 9.30
C PRO A 207 -4.53 1.60 7.98
N LEU A 208 -4.01 0.70 7.16
CA LEU A 208 -4.61 0.18 5.95
C LEU A 208 -4.86 -1.31 6.10
N ILE A 209 -6.04 -1.78 5.70
CA ILE A 209 -6.24 -3.19 5.38
C ILE A 209 -5.98 -3.37 3.89
N GLU A 210 -5.02 -4.23 3.56
CA GLU A 210 -4.77 -4.73 2.21
C GLU A 210 -5.36 -6.12 2.06
N ILE A 211 -6.19 -6.32 1.06
CA ILE A 211 -6.75 -7.62 0.69
C ILE A 211 -6.28 -7.94 -0.73
N ALA A 212 -5.54 -9.03 -0.89
CA ALA A 212 -5.16 -9.55 -2.19
C ALA A 212 -5.94 -10.84 -2.52
N THR A 213 -6.66 -10.83 -3.64
CA THR A 213 -7.36 -12.02 -4.10
C THR A 213 -6.44 -12.97 -4.83
N ALA A 214 -6.80 -14.25 -4.84
CA ALA A 214 -6.19 -15.22 -5.72
C ALA A 214 -6.40 -14.83 -7.21
N PRO A 215 -5.48 -15.21 -8.12
CA PRO A 215 -5.69 -15.01 -9.54
C PRO A 215 -6.82 -15.92 -10.03
N GLY A 216 -7.99 -15.37 -10.25
CA GLY A 216 -9.19 -16.12 -10.64
C GLY A 216 -10.15 -15.32 -11.53
N CYS A 217 -9.83 -14.08 -11.85
CA CYS A 217 -10.64 -13.27 -12.74
C CYS A 217 -10.31 -13.57 -14.21
N PRO A 218 -11.23 -14.19 -14.98
CA PRO A 218 -10.96 -14.57 -16.36
C PRO A 218 -11.05 -13.38 -17.34
N ASP A 219 -11.60 -12.25 -16.92
CA ASP A 219 -11.77 -11.05 -17.73
C ASP A 219 -11.89 -9.78 -16.87
N SER A 220 -11.73 -8.63 -17.50
CA SER A 220 -11.76 -7.31 -16.82
C SER A 220 -13.11 -6.95 -16.21
N ARG A 221 -14.22 -7.46 -16.75
CA ARG A 221 -15.58 -7.18 -16.22
C ARG A 221 -15.81 -7.95 -14.93
N THR A 222 -15.39 -9.22 -14.89
CA THR A 222 -15.41 -10.04 -13.67
C THR A 222 -14.54 -9.41 -12.59
N CYS A 223 -13.34 -8.95 -12.94
CA CYS A 223 -12.47 -8.21 -12.03
C CYS A 223 -13.17 -7.00 -11.43
N LYS A 224 -13.80 -6.16 -12.26
CA LYS A 224 -14.51 -4.98 -11.79
C LYS A 224 -15.63 -5.32 -10.81
N ARG A 225 -16.45 -6.33 -11.12
CA ARG A 225 -17.56 -6.78 -10.24
C ARG A 225 -17.03 -7.30 -8.89
N ASN A 226 -15.93 -8.04 -8.91
CA ASN A 226 -15.29 -8.56 -7.70
C ASN A 226 -14.72 -7.40 -6.84
N PHE A 227 -14.12 -6.40 -7.48
CA PHE A 227 -13.67 -5.19 -6.82
C PHE A 227 -14.83 -4.44 -6.13
N ASP A 228 -15.94 -4.22 -6.85
CA ASP A 228 -17.13 -3.56 -6.30
C ASP A 228 -17.73 -4.35 -5.13
N GLY A 229 -17.73 -5.69 -5.21
CA GLY A 229 -18.15 -6.59 -4.13
C GLY A 229 -17.29 -6.43 -2.86
N THR A 230 -15.96 -6.42 -3.02
CA THR A 230 -15.02 -6.22 -1.91
C THR A 230 -15.22 -4.85 -1.25
N ARG A 231 -15.37 -3.80 -2.04
CA ARG A 231 -15.64 -2.44 -1.52
C ARG A 231 -16.94 -2.38 -0.72
N LYS A 232 -18.01 -2.99 -1.22
CA LYS A 232 -19.31 -3.03 -0.51
C LYS A 232 -19.17 -3.74 0.84
N MET A 233 -18.49 -4.88 0.88
CA MET A 233 -18.25 -5.62 2.13
C MET A 233 -17.47 -4.76 3.14
N LEU A 234 -16.40 -4.11 2.73
CA LEU A 234 -15.59 -3.24 3.60
C LEU A 234 -16.39 -2.03 4.09
N ALA A 235 -17.19 -1.40 3.20
CA ALA A 235 -18.04 -0.25 3.55
C ALA A 235 -19.21 -0.60 4.48
N SER A 236 -19.67 -1.84 4.50
CA SER A 236 -20.73 -2.30 5.40
C SER A 236 -20.25 -2.55 6.84
N ASN A 237 -18.94 -2.55 7.08
CA ASN A 237 -18.38 -2.68 8.42
C ASN A 237 -18.46 -1.32 9.15
N PRO A 238 -19.19 -1.20 10.27
CA PRO A 238 -19.38 0.07 10.99
C PRO A 238 -18.10 0.70 11.55
N SER A 239 -16.98 -0.01 11.48
CA SER A 239 -15.64 0.46 11.91
C SER A 239 -14.80 1.08 10.78
N SER A 240 -15.33 1.16 9.55
CA SER A 240 -14.61 1.66 8.36
C SER A 240 -15.06 3.06 7.89
N SER A 241 -15.78 3.80 8.73
CA SER A 241 -16.24 5.18 8.44
C SER A 241 -15.39 6.23 9.14
#